data_60284ad50534cfc2d440cbeafc693cab
#
_entry.id   60284ad50534cfc2d440cbeafc693cab
#
_cell.length_a   1.000
_cell.length_b   1.000
_cell.length_c   1.000
_cell.angle_alpha   90.00
_cell.angle_beta   90.00
_cell.angle_gamma   90.00
#
_symmetry.space_group_name_H-M   'P 1'
#
loop_
_entity.id
_entity.type
_entity.pdbx_description
1 polymer ?
#
loop_
_entity_poly.entity_id
_entity_poly.type
_entity_poly.pdbx_seq_one_letter_code
_entity_poly.pdbx_strand_id
1 'polypeptide(L)'
;IAYDNFGGAYKATTHLIRSGHENIALICGNRNSESNVERINGYRSALEKNNISFEPRYVVSDLTTDEQIFSALKTLLLGVNPPTPIFAANYQTIIAIFRFINANNISCPKDLSIVGFNDFEWASLLEPHITTVAQDTDKIGEHVAEEL
;
A
#
# COMPACT_ATOMS: atom_id res chain seq x y z
N ILE A 1 22.29 -3.11 6.37
CA ILE A 1 21.37 -4.19 6.04
C ILE A 1 20.39 -3.72 4.99
N ALA A 2 20.32 -4.43 3.91
CA ALA A 2 19.38 -4.12 2.83
C ALA A 2 18.06 -4.83 3.09
N TYR A 3 16.97 -4.14 2.84
CA TYR A 3 15.64 -4.74 2.88
C TYR A 3 15.27 -5.23 1.50
N ASP A 4 14.52 -6.32 1.44
CA ASP A 4 13.99 -6.81 0.18
C ASP A 4 12.72 -6.05 -0.19
N ASN A 5 12.92 -4.85 -0.72
CA ASN A 5 11.81 -3.98 -1.11
C ASN A 5 11.01 -4.55 -2.27
N PHE A 6 11.68 -5.15 -3.24
CA PHE A 6 11.01 -5.79 -4.37
C PHE A 6 10.17 -6.98 -3.90
N GLY A 7 10.80 -7.91 -3.18
CA GLY A 7 10.12 -9.12 -2.73
C GLY A 7 8.97 -8.83 -1.78
N GLY A 8 9.15 -7.87 -0.87
CA GLY A 8 8.10 -7.48 0.05
C GLY A 8 6.90 -6.88 -0.67
N ALA A 9 7.13 -6.00 -1.61
CA ALA A 9 6.06 -5.40 -2.40
C ALA A 9 5.37 -6.44 -3.30
N TYR A 10 6.15 -7.35 -3.87
CA TYR A 10 5.62 -8.45 -4.67
C TYR A 10 4.67 -9.33 -3.83
N LYS A 11 5.09 -9.70 -2.63
CA LYS A 11 4.28 -10.53 -1.74
C LYS A 11 3.02 -9.81 -1.28
N ALA A 12 3.14 -8.54 -0.91
CA ALA A 12 1.98 -7.75 -0.48
C ALA A 12 0.95 -7.63 -1.60
N THR A 13 1.40 -7.31 -2.79
CA THR A 13 0.51 -7.18 -3.95
C THR A 13 -0.13 -8.52 -4.31
N THR A 14 0.66 -9.60 -4.29
CA THR A 14 0.14 -10.95 -4.53
C THR A 14 -0.93 -11.32 -3.51
N HIS A 15 -0.71 -10.98 -2.24
CA HIS A 15 -1.70 -11.21 -1.18
C HIS A 15 -3.02 -10.52 -1.50
N LEU A 16 -2.97 -9.27 -1.94
CA LEU A 16 -4.18 -8.54 -2.31
C LEU A 16 -4.89 -9.17 -3.51
N ILE A 17 -4.12 -9.59 -4.52
CA ILE A 17 -4.68 -10.24 -5.69
C ILE A 17 -5.38 -11.54 -5.31
N ARG A 18 -4.76 -12.33 -4.44
CA ARG A 18 -5.35 -13.58 -3.96
C ARG A 18 -6.60 -13.37 -3.13
N SER A 19 -6.73 -12.21 -2.53
CA SER A 19 -7.93 -11.82 -1.79
C SER A 19 -9.05 -11.29 -2.70
N GLY A 20 -8.84 -11.30 -4.01
CA GLY A 20 -9.86 -10.94 -5.00
C GLY A 20 -9.78 -9.53 -5.54
N HIS A 21 -8.72 -8.79 -5.21
CA HIS A 21 -8.58 -7.41 -5.69
C HIS A 21 -7.85 -7.36 -7.03
N GLU A 22 -8.35 -6.53 -7.94
CA GLU A 22 -7.71 -6.28 -9.23
C GLU A 22 -7.28 -4.82 -9.37
N ASN A 23 -8.02 -3.89 -8.78
CA ASN A 23 -7.71 -2.46 -8.84
C ASN A 23 -7.01 -2.08 -7.54
N ILE A 24 -5.70 -2.11 -7.54
CA ILE A 24 -4.87 -1.92 -6.36
C ILE A 24 -4.08 -0.63 -6.51
N ALA A 25 -4.25 0.31 -5.59
CA ALA A 25 -3.47 1.54 -5.60
C ALA A 25 -2.20 1.36 -4.77
N LEU A 26 -1.12 1.93 -5.26
CA LEU A 26 0.14 2.03 -4.52
C LEU A 26 0.42 3.51 -4.26
N ILE A 27 0.59 3.87 -3.01
CA ILE A 27 0.94 5.24 -2.64
C ILE A 27 2.30 5.23 -1.97
N CYS A 28 3.22 5.99 -2.51
CA CYS A 28 4.59 6.06 -1.99
C CYS A 28 5.08 7.51 -1.95
N GLY A 29 6.22 7.71 -1.30
CA GLY A 29 6.86 9.00 -1.26
C GLY A 29 7.66 9.29 -2.52
N ASN A 30 8.93 9.64 -2.37
CA ASN A 30 9.78 9.96 -3.51
C ASN A 30 9.91 8.76 -4.45
N ARG A 31 9.36 8.90 -5.65
CA ARG A 31 9.36 7.85 -6.67
C ARG A 31 10.78 7.42 -7.07
N ASN A 32 11.72 8.32 -7.00
CA ASN A 32 13.09 8.08 -7.45
C ASN A 32 14.00 7.52 -6.36
N SER A 33 13.51 7.36 -5.13
CA SER A 33 14.32 6.70 -4.11
C SER A 33 14.48 5.23 -4.46
N GLU A 34 15.63 4.67 -4.15
CA GLU A 34 15.94 3.28 -4.47
C GLU A 34 14.88 2.33 -3.92
N SER A 35 14.49 2.51 -2.67
CA SER A 35 13.49 1.65 -2.04
C SER A 35 12.14 1.72 -2.74
N ASN A 36 11.70 2.92 -3.12
CA ASN A 36 10.40 3.06 -3.79
C ASN A 36 10.44 2.55 -5.22
N VAL A 37 11.56 2.70 -5.93
CA VAL A 37 11.73 2.10 -7.26
C VAL A 37 11.54 0.58 -7.16
N GLU A 38 12.18 -0.05 -6.17
CA GLU A 38 12.06 -1.48 -5.98
C GLU A 38 10.63 -1.91 -5.60
N ARG A 39 9.98 -1.13 -4.76
CA ARG A 39 8.59 -1.41 -4.35
C ARG A 39 7.63 -1.30 -5.52
N ILE A 40 7.77 -0.27 -6.34
CA ILE A 40 6.95 -0.11 -7.54
C ILE A 40 7.19 -1.27 -8.50
N ASN A 41 8.43 -1.69 -8.67
CA ASN A 41 8.76 -2.81 -9.54
C ASN A 41 8.19 -4.14 -9.03
N GLY A 42 8.22 -4.36 -7.72
CA GLY A 42 7.62 -5.55 -7.11
C GLY A 42 6.11 -5.58 -7.29
N TYR A 43 5.46 -4.46 -7.06
CA TYR A 43 4.03 -4.29 -7.29
C TYR A 43 3.67 -4.58 -8.74
N ARG A 44 4.40 -3.97 -9.67
CA ARG A 44 4.16 -4.17 -11.10
C ARG A 44 4.36 -5.62 -11.52
N SER A 45 5.43 -6.24 -11.05
CA SER A 45 5.72 -7.64 -11.36
C SER A 45 4.61 -8.58 -10.88
N ALA A 46 4.06 -8.33 -9.69
CA ALA A 46 2.97 -9.14 -9.16
C ALA A 46 1.71 -9.02 -10.03
N LEU A 47 1.39 -7.81 -10.48
CA LEU A 47 0.27 -7.61 -11.39
C LEU A 47 0.47 -8.37 -12.70
N GLU A 48 1.63 -8.21 -13.31
CA GLU A 48 1.94 -8.85 -14.59
C GLU A 48 1.89 -10.37 -14.50
N LYS A 49 2.41 -10.93 -13.41
CA LYS A 49 2.40 -12.37 -13.19
C LYS A 49 0.99 -12.94 -13.02
N ASN A 50 0.05 -12.11 -12.65
CA ASN A 50 -1.35 -12.51 -12.44
C ASN A 50 -2.26 -12.00 -13.56
N ASN A 51 -1.67 -11.59 -14.68
CA ASN A 51 -2.40 -11.11 -15.86
C ASN A 51 -3.30 -9.90 -15.58
N ILE A 52 -2.86 -9.04 -14.68
CA ILE A 52 -3.54 -7.78 -14.40
C ILE A 52 -2.71 -6.65 -15.00
N SER A 53 -3.36 -5.79 -15.78
CA SER A 53 -2.67 -4.67 -16.43
C SER A 53 -2.16 -3.67 -15.40
N PHE A 54 -0.91 -3.24 -15.57
CA PHE A 54 -0.37 -2.15 -14.78
C PHE A 54 -0.94 -0.83 -15.30
N GLU A 55 -1.62 -0.09 -14.42
CA GLU A 55 -2.18 1.21 -14.76
C GLU A 55 -1.45 2.29 -13.97
N PRO A 56 -0.74 3.20 -14.67
CA PRO A 56 0.04 4.24 -13.98
C PRO A 56 -0.79 5.12 -13.03
N ARG A 57 -2.08 5.29 -13.29
CA ARG A 57 -2.95 6.13 -12.45
C ARG A 57 -3.12 5.60 -11.04
N TYR A 58 -2.88 4.31 -10.83
CA TYR A 58 -2.96 3.71 -9.50
C TYR A 58 -1.66 3.85 -8.70
N VAL A 59 -0.60 4.34 -9.31
CA VAL A 59 0.65 4.62 -8.60
C VAL A 59 0.72 6.10 -8.30
N VAL A 60 0.56 6.46 -7.03
CA VAL A 60 0.58 7.84 -6.56
C VAL A 60 1.89 8.07 -5.82
N SER A 61 2.65 9.07 -6.24
CA SER A 61 3.97 9.33 -5.67
C SER A 61 4.24 10.82 -5.53
N ASP A 62 5.33 11.13 -4.83
CA ASP A 62 5.88 12.48 -4.72
C ASP A 62 4.96 13.48 -4.03
N LEU A 63 4.06 12.98 -3.20
CA LEU A 63 3.20 13.81 -2.38
C LEU A 63 3.89 14.06 -1.02
N THR A 64 3.86 15.31 -0.57
CA THR A 64 4.58 15.72 0.64
C THR A 64 3.66 16.21 1.74
N THR A 65 2.41 16.50 1.45
CA THR A 65 1.45 16.99 2.44
C THR A 65 0.22 16.11 2.51
N ASP A 66 -0.45 16.13 3.67
CA ASP A 66 -1.72 15.43 3.84
C ASP A 66 -2.75 15.92 2.83
N GLU A 67 -2.76 17.21 2.53
CA GLU A 67 -3.70 17.78 1.56
C GLU A 67 -3.53 17.17 0.18
N GLN A 68 -2.28 16.99 -0.25
CA GLN A 68 -1.99 16.37 -1.53
C GLN A 68 -2.45 14.92 -1.55
N ILE A 69 -2.20 14.19 -0.47
CA ILE A 69 -2.62 12.79 -0.35
C ILE A 69 -4.14 12.71 -0.33
N PHE A 70 -4.81 13.57 0.41
CA PHE A 70 -6.26 13.61 0.47
C PHE A 70 -6.86 13.87 -0.90
N SER A 71 -6.30 14.83 -1.65
CA SER A 71 -6.76 15.13 -3.00
C SER A 71 -6.58 13.94 -3.94
N ALA A 72 -5.44 13.27 -3.86
CA ALA A 72 -5.18 12.09 -4.67
C ALA A 72 -6.13 10.95 -4.34
N LEU A 73 -6.41 10.73 -3.06
CA LEU A 73 -7.34 9.69 -2.62
C LEU A 73 -8.75 9.97 -3.11
N LYS A 74 -9.19 11.23 -3.05
CA LYS A 74 -10.51 11.59 -3.59
C LYS A 74 -10.59 11.29 -5.09
N THR A 75 -9.56 11.66 -5.84
CA THR A 75 -9.53 11.41 -7.27
C THR A 75 -9.61 9.92 -7.58
N LEU A 76 -8.85 9.11 -6.85
CA LEU A 76 -8.85 7.65 -7.05
C LEU A 76 -10.18 7.02 -6.67
N LEU A 77 -10.71 7.36 -5.51
CA LEU A 77 -11.88 6.68 -4.96
C LEU A 77 -13.19 7.12 -5.59
N LEU A 78 -13.24 8.31 -6.15
CA LEU A 78 -14.43 8.82 -6.84
C LEU A 78 -14.35 8.65 -8.35
N GLY A 79 -13.24 8.13 -8.86
CA GLY A 79 -13.05 7.92 -10.30
C GLY A 79 -13.64 6.62 -10.78
N VAL A 80 -13.35 6.30 -12.04
CA VAL A 80 -13.78 5.06 -12.68
C VAL A 80 -12.90 3.91 -12.17
N ASN A 81 -13.51 2.78 -11.86
CA ASN A 81 -12.83 1.61 -11.34
C ASN A 81 -11.95 1.96 -10.13
N PRO A 82 -12.56 2.45 -9.04
CA PRO A 82 -11.79 2.85 -7.88
C PRO A 82 -11.07 1.65 -7.26
N PRO A 83 -9.88 1.84 -6.72
CA PRO A 83 -9.21 0.76 -6.01
C PRO A 83 -9.95 0.46 -4.71
N THR A 84 -10.03 -0.81 -4.36
CA THR A 84 -10.58 -1.21 -3.06
C THR A 84 -9.48 -1.43 -2.03
N PRO A 85 -8.26 -1.83 -2.41
CA PRO A 85 -7.15 -1.79 -1.47
C PRO A 85 -6.17 -0.69 -1.84
N ILE A 86 -5.50 -0.17 -0.82
CA ILE A 86 -4.38 0.75 -0.96
C ILE A 86 -3.15 0.10 -0.34
N PHE A 87 -2.08 0.01 -1.12
CA PHE A 87 -0.78 -0.41 -0.62
C PHE A 87 0.01 0.85 -0.29
N ALA A 88 0.19 1.09 1.00
CA ALA A 88 0.93 2.26 1.48
C ALA A 88 2.39 1.88 1.69
N ALA A 89 3.29 2.54 0.96
CA ALA A 89 4.68 2.14 0.93
C ALA A 89 5.50 2.61 2.13
N ASN A 90 4.98 3.52 2.97
CA ASN A 90 5.68 3.96 4.16
C ASN A 90 4.68 4.41 5.24
N TYR A 91 5.18 4.56 6.48
CA TYR A 91 4.31 4.86 7.61
C TYR A 91 3.66 6.25 7.54
N GLN A 92 4.33 7.21 6.96
CA GLN A 92 3.76 8.56 6.82
C GLN A 92 2.52 8.53 5.92
N THR A 93 2.60 7.76 4.85
CA THR A 93 1.46 7.56 3.96
C THR A 93 0.33 6.87 4.69
N ILE A 94 0.63 5.86 5.51
CA ILE A 94 -0.39 5.14 6.29
C ILE A 94 -1.13 6.10 7.22
N ILE A 95 -0.40 6.95 7.92
CA ILE A 95 -1.01 7.92 8.84
C ILE A 95 -1.94 8.87 8.09
N ALA A 96 -1.51 9.38 6.94
CA ALA A 96 -2.33 10.28 6.14
C ALA A 96 -3.60 9.58 5.64
N ILE A 97 -3.48 8.32 5.23
CA ILE A 97 -4.63 7.53 4.80
C ILE A 97 -5.62 7.35 5.95
N PHE A 98 -5.15 7.04 7.16
CA PHE A 98 -6.02 6.92 8.32
C PHE A 98 -6.75 8.22 8.62
N ARG A 99 -6.07 9.35 8.52
CA ARG A 99 -6.72 10.65 8.71
C ARG A 99 -7.81 10.88 7.67
N PHE A 100 -7.54 10.50 6.42
CA PHE A 100 -8.52 10.62 5.35
C PHE A 100 -9.74 9.74 5.61
N ILE A 101 -9.53 8.48 5.98
CA ILE A 101 -10.63 7.54 6.25
C ILE A 101 -11.50 8.06 7.38
N ASN A 102 -10.89 8.52 8.46
CA ASN A 102 -11.62 9.02 9.60
C ASN A 102 -12.42 10.29 9.26
N ALA A 103 -11.83 11.17 8.46
CA ALA A 103 -12.49 12.41 8.06
C ALA A 103 -13.67 12.18 7.12
N ASN A 104 -13.69 11.07 6.38
CA ASN A 104 -14.70 10.76 5.38
C ASN A 104 -15.60 9.58 5.76
N ASN A 105 -15.49 9.08 6.99
CA ASN A 105 -16.31 7.98 7.50
C ASN A 105 -16.23 6.71 6.64
N ILE A 106 -15.04 6.39 6.16
CA ILE A 106 -14.80 5.20 5.36
C ILE A 106 -14.47 4.04 6.29
N SER A 107 -15.13 2.90 6.12
CA SER A 107 -14.85 1.70 6.89
C SER A 107 -13.67 0.93 6.31
N CYS A 108 -12.75 0.51 7.17
CA CYS A 108 -11.65 -0.36 6.81
C CYS A 108 -11.73 -1.61 7.69
N PRO A 109 -11.74 -2.82 7.16
CA PRO A 109 -11.49 -3.15 5.74
C PRO A 109 -12.75 -3.21 4.86
N LYS A 110 -13.93 -2.89 5.38
CA LYS A 110 -15.18 -3.08 4.66
C LYS A 110 -15.24 -2.31 3.33
N ASP A 111 -14.98 -1.00 3.38
CA ASP A 111 -15.03 -0.15 2.19
C ASP A 111 -13.68 -0.04 1.51
N LEU A 112 -12.62 -0.12 2.29
CA LEU A 112 -11.25 0.06 1.80
C LEU A 112 -10.31 -0.78 2.64
N SER A 113 -9.49 -1.58 1.99
CA SER A 113 -8.44 -2.35 2.66
C SER A 113 -7.12 -1.61 2.58
N ILE A 114 -6.30 -1.72 3.60
CA ILE A 114 -4.99 -1.08 3.65
C ILE A 114 -3.93 -2.11 3.94
N VAL A 115 -2.89 -2.13 3.11
CA VAL A 115 -1.68 -2.92 3.35
C VAL A 115 -0.54 -1.93 3.51
N GLY A 116 0.18 -2.02 4.61
CA GLY A 116 1.31 -1.14 4.88
C GLY A 116 2.64 -1.84 4.64
N PHE A 117 3.61 -1.10 4.14
CA PHE A 117 5.00 -1.53 4.13
C PHE A 117 5.64 -0.97 5.39
N ASN A 118 6.68 -1.61 5.87
CA ASN A 118 7.34 -1.34 7.15
C ASN A 118 6.49 -1.79 8.33
N ASP A 119 7.06 -2.68 9.11
CA ASP A 119 6.46 -3.13 10.33
C ASP A 119 6.80 -2.12 11.43
N PHE A 120 5.79 -1.61 12.12
CA PHE A 120 5.99 -0.74 13.26
C PHE A 120 5.13 -1.24 14.41
N GLU A 121 5.69 -1.19 15.61
CA GLU A 121 5.07 -1.80 16.79
C GLU A 121 3.68 -1.25 17.09
N TRP A 122 3.47 0.02 16.82
CA TRP A 122 2.19 0.66 17.12
C TRP A 122 1.10 0.36 16.08
N ALA A 123 1.42 -0.33 14.99
CA ALA A 123 0.42 -0.68 13.99
C ALA A 123 -0.72 -1.50 14.56
N SER A 124 -0.42 -2.37 15.53
CA SER A 124 -1.44 -3.19 16.19
C SER A 124 -2.41 -2.39 17.05
N LEU A 125 -2.05 -1.16 17.38
CA LEU A 125 -2.88 -0.28 18.20
C LEU A 125 -3.83 0.59 17.38
N LEU A 126 -3.69 0.55 16.05
CA LEU A 126 -4.52 1.38 15.17
C LEU A 126 -5.89 0.75 14.95
N GLU A 127 -6.89 1.58 14.92
CA GLU A 127 -8.23 1.22 14.49
C GLU A 127 -8.57 2.08 13.26
N PRO A 128 -8.87 1.48 12.14
CA PRO A 128 -8.98 0.04 11.91
C PRO A 128 -7.62 -0.66 11.75
N HIS A 129 -7.64 -1.97 11.88
CA HIS A 129 -6.43 -2.78 11.70
C HIS A 129 -5.99 -2.83 10.24
N ILE A 130 -4.68 -2.98 10.05
CA ILE A 130 -4.10 -3.09 8.72
C ILE A 130 -3.25 -4.36 8.62
N THR A 131 -3.06 -4.82 7.38
CA THR A 131 -2.10 -5.87 7.08
C THR A 131 -0.76 -5.19 6.79
N THR A 132 0.33 -5.71 7.33
CA THR A 132 1.65 -5.12 7.13
C THR A 132 2.62 -6.11 6.51
N VAL A 133 3.57 -5.56 5.75
CA VAL A 133 4.73 -6.31 5.28
C VAL A 133 5.86 -6.02 6.26
N ALA A 134 6.30 -7.03 6.98
CA ALA A 134 7.33 -6.87 7.99
C ALA A 134 8.70 -6.67 7.37
N GLN A 135 9.47 -5.77 7.96
CA GLN A 135 10.87 -5.52 7.60
C GLN A 135 11.75 -6.23 8.64
N ASP A 136 11.85 -7.53 8.54
CA ASP A 136 12.64 -8.33 9.47
C ASP A 136 14.06 -8.46 8.93
N THR A 137 15.04 -8.02 9.70
CA THR A 137 16.44 -8.08 9.31
C THR A 137 16.97 -9.51 9.18
N ASP A 138 16.35 -10.45 9.84
CA ASP A 138 16.77 -11.85 9.79
C ASP A 138 16.05 -12.64 8.69
N LYS A 139 14.89 -12.16 8.29
CA LYS A 139 14.02 -12.85 7.34
C LYS A 139 13.40 -11.88 6.35
N ILE A 140 14.24 -11.10 5.72
CA ILE A 140 13.80 -10.07 4.79
C ILE A 140 12.94 -10.66 3.68
N GLY A 141 11.79 -10.05 3.48
CA GLY A 141 10.91 -10.42 2.38
C GLY A 141 10.16 -11.73 2.52
N GLU A 142 10.38 -12.47 3.60
CA GLU A 142 9.72 -13.76 3.78
C GLU A 142 8.35 -13.66 4.41
N HIS A 143 8.07 -12.55 4.99
CA HIS A 143 7.05 -12.50 6.01
C HIS A 143 6.02 -11.42 5.71
N VAL A 144 4.79 -11.84 5.59
CA VAL A 144 3.66 -10.93 5.51
C VAL A 144 2.89 -11.10 6.81
N ALA A 145 2.81 -10.05 7.60
CA ALA A 145 2.07 -10.12 8.85
C ALA A 145 0.58 -10.21 8.56
N GLU A 146 -0.09 -11.06 9.29
CA GLU A 146 -1.52 -11.20 9.18
C GLU A 146 -2.21 -9.93 9.66
N GLU A 147 -3.41 -9.69 9.15
CA GLU A 147 -4.21 -8.60 9.65
C GLU A 147 -4.58 -8.85 11.10
N LEU A 148 -4.62 -7.80 11.83
CA LEU A 148 -4.79 -7.87 13.26
C LEU A 148 -6.23 -7.65 13.70
#